data_f0228dd42b5149b8794ab97e248ac1d1
#
_entry.id   f0228dd42b5149b8794ab97e248ac1d1
#
_cell.length_a   1.000
_cell.length_b   1.000
_cell.length_c   1.000
_cell.angle_alpha   90.00
_cell.angle_beta   90.00
_cell.angle_gamma   90.00
#
_symmetry.space_group_name_H-M   'P 1'
#
loop_
_entity.id
_entity.type
_entity.pdbx_description
1 polymer ?
#
loop_
_entity_poly.entity_id
_entity_poly.type
_entity_poly.pdbx_seq_one_letter_code
_entity_poly.pdbx_strand_id
1 'polypeptide(L)'
;MIGRRYDVNKAKNDAEMPDTTDPELLTRAKKATQFVNGGRENPFAGMSRDQLSLIAYDESGTFTVNEKKAAWVEDFNQESLWRQQFAAKAMAEYNSTGKLNNAFGESLEHFKGLPAIEKAQYPENYESKIQGWIDQDFNYLTNTAEGKSDAQDFIGKLLTRNESLFGDSASAADSPSTE
;
A
#
# COMPACT_ATOMS: atom_id res chain seq x y z
N MET A 1 -6.40 -4.48 11.87
CA MET A 1 -7.78 -4.76 11.39
C MET A 1 -8.78 -3.91 12.17
N ILE A 2 -8.95 -2.65 11.76
CA ILE A 2 -9.77 -1.65 12.48
C ILE A 2 -11.27 -1.75 12.11
N GLY A 3 -11.62 -2.32 10.94
CA GLY A 3 -12.94 -2.19 10.34
C GLY A 3 -14.15 -2.77 11.12
N ARG A 4 -14.24 -4.07 11.34
CA ARG A 4 -15.48 -4.68 11.88
C ARG A 4 -15.70 -4.47 13.38
N ARG A 5 -14.65 -4.36 14.19
CA ARG A 5 -14.78 -4.11 15.65
C ARG A 5 -15.02 -2.64 15.98
N TYR A 6 -14.67 -1.74 15.06
CA TYR A 6 -14.85 -0.31 15.25
C TYR A 6 -16.32 0.07 15.36
N ASP A 7 -17.16 -0.38 14.41
CA ASP A 7 -18.59 -0.01 14.37
C ASP A 7 -19.38 -0.56 15.55
N VAL A 8 -19.06 -1.76 16.01
CA VAL A 8 -19.71 -2.37 17.19
C VAL A 8 -19.40 -1.62 18.47
N ASN A 9 -18.21 -0.99 18.57
CA ASN A 9 -17.76 -0.27 19.77
C ASN A 9 -17.80 1.26 19.60
N LYS A 10 -18.52 1.77 18.61
CA LYS A 10 -18.51 3.19 18.27
C LYS A 10 -18.76 4.11 19.49
N ALA A 11 -19.80 3.84 20.26
CA ALA A 11 -20.13 4.66 21.43
C ALA A 11 -19.00 4.66 22.49
N LYS A 12 -18.35 3.51 22.68
CA LYS A 12 -17.20 3.38 23.58
C LYS A 12 -16.00 4.17 23.04
N ASN A 13 -15.69 4.01 21.77
CA ASN A 13 -14.56 4.71 21.13
C ASN A 13 -14.77 6.24 21.11
N ASP A 14 -16.03 6.68 20.93
CA ASP A 14 -16.35 8.12 20.94
C ASP A 14 -16.27 8.76 22.34
N ALA A 15 -16.45 7.96 23.39
CA ALA A 15 -16.31 8.40 24.78
C ALA A 15 -14.87 8.27 25.31
N GLU A 16 -13.98 7.61 24.58
CA GLU A 16 -12.59 7.40 24.99
C GLU A 16 -11.82 8.72 25.01
N MET A 17 -11.09 8.96 26.10
CA MET A 17 -10.20 10.10 26.27
C MET A 17 -8.83 9.61 26.72
N PRO A 18 -7.73 10.26 26.30
CA PRO A 18 -6.40 9.90 26.78
C PRO A 18 -6.28 10.20 28.28
N ASP A 19 -5.49 9.39 28.99
CA ASP A 19 -5.19 9.59 30.41
C ASP A 19 -4.15 10.71 30.58
N THR A 20 -4.61 11.95 30.51
CA THR A 20 -3.77 13.14 30.59
C THR A 20 -4.57 14.34 31.09
N THR A 21 -3.86 15.32 31.68
CA THR A 21 -4.41 16.65 32.00
C THR A 21 -4.00 17.71 30.99
N ASP A 22 -3.20 17.35 29.98
CA ASP A 22 -2.75 18.25 28.93
C ASP A 22 -3.92 18.69 28.04
N PRO A 23 -4.28 19.98 28.00
CA PRO A 23 -5.42 20.48 27.24
C PRO A 23 -5.25 20.32 25.71
N GLU A 24 -3.99 20.32 25.21
CA GLU A 24 -3.73 20.14 23.78
C GLU A 24 -4.03 18.70 23.36
N LEU A 25 -3.59 17.70 24.15
CA LEU A 25 -3.86 16.30 23.89
C LEU A 25 -5.34 15.98 24.00
N LEU A 26 -6.04 16.52 25.00
CA LEU A 26 -7.49 16.38 25.15
C LEU A 26 -8.25 17.01 23.97
N THR A 27 -7.79 18.14 23.48
CA THR A 27 -8.38 18.83 22.31
C THR A 27 -8.15 18.02 21.04
N ARG A 28 -6.95 17.46 20.85
CA ARG A 28 -6.60 16.61 19.71
C ARG A 28 -7.49 15.36 19.66
N ALA A 29 -7.68 14.68 20.79
CA ALA A 29 -8.56 13.51 20.88
C ALA A 29 -10.02 13.83 20.53
N LYS A 30 -10.53 14.98 21.01
CA LYS A 30 -11.87 15.47 20.63
C LYS A 30 -12.00 15.76 19.13
N LYS A 31 -10.99 16.42 18.54
CA LYS A 31 -10.95 16.68 17.08
C LYS A 31 -10.91 15.38 16.28
N ALA A 32 -10.10 14.40 16.71
CA ALA A 32 -10.05 13.10 16.06
C ALA A 32 -11.42 12.39 16.11
N THR A 33 -12.11 12.42 17.24
CA THR A 33 -13.47 11.88 17.38
C THR A 33 -14.47 12.61 16.47
N GLN A 34 -14.39 13.94 16.40
CA GLN A 34 -15.22 14.72 15.46
C GLN A 34 -14.95 14.35 14.01
N PHE A 35 -13.67 14.22 13.62
CA PHE A 35 -13.27 13.86 12.26
C PHE A 35 -13.81 12.49 11.85
N VAL A 36 -13.61 11.44 12.68
CA VAL A 36 -14.07 10.09 12.33
C VAL A 36 -15.59 9.95 12.32
N ASN A 37 -16.31 10.91 12.89
CA ASN A 37 -17.78 11.03 12.86
C ASN A 37 -18.28 11.98 11.75
N GLY A 38 -17.47 12.28 10.75
CA GLY A 38 -17.87 13.07 9.57
C GLY A 38 -17.44 14.54 9.62
N GLY A 39 -16.65 14.95 10.59
CA GLY A 39 -15.99 16.25 10.62
C GLY A 39 -14.98 16.42 9.48
N ARG A 40 -14.67 17.65 9.12
CA ARG A 40 -13.78 17.96 7.98
C ARG A 40 -12.29 18.03 8.35
N GLU A 41 -11.97 18.36 9.60
CA GLU A 41 -10.60 18.63 10.03
C GLU A 41 -9.99 17.39 10.68
N ASN A 42 -8.99 16.79 10.03
CA ASN A 42 -8.18 15.76 10.63
C ASN A 42 -7.07 16.41 11.47
N PRO A 43 -6.96 16.14 12.78
CA PRO A 43 -5.91 16.72 13.63
C PRO A 43 -4.50 16.25 13.25
N PHE A 44 -4.35 15.24 12.42
CA PHE A 44 -3.09 14.68 11.94
C PHE A 44 -2.78 15.03 10.47
N ALA A 45 -3.58 15.91 9.86
CA ALA A 45 -3.38 16.33 8.48
C ALA A 45 -1.97 16.92 8.27
N GLY A 46 -1.28 16.48 7.22
CA GLY A 46 0.07 16.94 6.86
C GLY A 46 1.22 16.37 7.69
N MET A 47 0.96 15.45 8.62
CA MET A 47 2.03 14.70 9.28
C MET A 47 2.73 13.76 8.30
N SER A 48 4.01 13.44 8.54
CA SER A 48 4.74 12.47 7.75
C SER A 48 4.18 11.06 7.96
N ARG A 49 4.37 10.17 6.97
CA ARG A 49 3.93 8.77 7.06
C ARG A 49 4.54 8.05 8.26
N ASP A 50 5.80 8.30 8.59
CA ASP A 50 6.43 7.74 9.79
C ASP A 50 5.69 8.16 11.07
N GLN A 51 5.32 9.44 11.20
CA GLN A 51 4.55 9.93 12.35
C GLN A 51 3.15 9.32 12.39
N LEU A 52 2.48 9.24 11.24
CA LEU A 52 1.14 8.64 11.13
C LEU A 52 1.16 7.16 11.48
N SER A 53 2.16 6.41 11.02
CA SER A 53 2.35 5.00 11.38
C SER A 53 2.57 4.80 12.87
N LEU A 54 3.40 5.62 13.51
CA LEU A 54 3.63 5.54 14.96
C LEU A 54 2.32 5.74 15.74
N ILE A 55 1.45 6.62 15.28
CA ILE A 55 0.15 6.86 15.93
C ILE A 55 -0.83 5.73 15.61
N ALA A 56 -0.96 5.36 14.34
CA ALA A 56 -1.96 4.38 13.87
C ALA A 56 -1.74 2.98 14.48
N TYR A 57 -0.47 2.60 14.67
CA TYR A 57 -0.07 1.30 15.19
C TYR A 57 0.37 1.34 16.67
N ASP A 58 0.13 2.46 17.39
CA ASP A 58 0.44 2.55 18.81
C ASP A 58 -0.31 1.50 19.63
N GLU A 59 0.43 0.73 20.41
CA GLU A 59 -0.12 -0.25 21.36
C GLU A 59 0.07 0.17 22.82
N SER A 60 0.72 1.31 23.08
CA SER A 60 0.99 1.81 24.44
C SER A 60 -0.25 2.32 25.18
N GLY A 61 -1.31 2.65 24.44
CA GLY A 61 -2.51 3.29 24.96
C GLY A 61 -2.43 4.83 25.06
N THR A 62 -1.36 5.42 24.52
CA THR A 62 -1.19 6.88 24.49
C THR A 62 -2.22 7.59 23.62
N PHE A 63 -2.67 6.90 22.56
CA PHE A 63 -3.66 7.42 21.61
C PHE A 63 -4.98 6.66 21.72
N THR A 64 -6.10 7.40 21.68
CA THR A 64 -7.44 6.82 21.61
C THR A 64 -7.65 6.07 20.29
N VAL A 65 -8.63 5.17 20.25
CA VAL A 65 -9.00 4.44 19.01
C VAL A 65 -9.35 5.41 17.88
N ASN A 66 -10.01 6.54 18.19
CA ASN A 66 -10.37 7.53 17.18
C ASN A 66 -9.15 8.33 16.67
N GLU A 67 -8.16 8.59 17.52
CA GLU A 67 -6.89 9.20 17.08
C GLU A 67 -6.14 8.26 16.13
N LYS A 68 -6.00 6.99 16.48
CA LYS A 68 -5.38 5.98 15.62
C LYS A 68 -6.09 5.87 14.26
N LYS A 69 -7.43 5.89 14.27
CA LYS A 69 -8.22 5.84 13.05
C LYS A 69 -8.02 7.10 12.21
N ALA A 70 -7.98 8.28 12.82
CA ALA A 70 -7.76 9.54 12.11
C ALA A 70 -6.36 9.59 11.47
N ALA A 71 -5.32 9.13 12.17
CA ALA A 71 -3.96 9.00 11.64
C ALA A 71 -3.91 8.00 10.46
N TRP A 72 -4.54 6.85 10.60
CA TRP A 72 -4.63 5.86 9.53
C TRP A 72 -5.36 6.39 8.28
N VAL A 73 -6.43 7.16 8.45
CA VAL A 73 -7.15 7.77 7.32
C VAL A 73 -6.27 8.78 6.59
N GLU A 74 -5.49 9.58 7.32
CA GLU A 74 -4.54 10.53 6.70
C GLU A 74 -3.47 9.79 5.90
N ASP A 75 -2.87 8.76 6.47
CA ASP A 75 -1.87 7.92 5.79
C ASP A 75 -2.45 7.29 4.51
N PHE A 76 -3.66 6.71 4.60
CA PHE A 76 -4.36 6.17 3.45
C PHE A 76 -4.65 7.21 2.37
N ASN A 77 -5.01 8.44 2.74
CA ASN A 77 -5.26 9.51 1.79
C ASN A 77 -3.97 9.94 1.07
N GLN A 78 -2.85 10.04 1.78
CA GLN A 78 -1.54 10.36 1.20
C GLN A 78 -1.10 9.25 0.22
N GLU A 79 -1.23 7.99 0.60
CA GLU A 79 -0.94 6.86 -0.27
C GLU A 79 -1.86 6.83 -1.51
N SER A 80 -3.16 7.08 -1.35
CA SER A 80 -4.11 7.12 -2.45
C SER A 80 -3.78 8.23 -3.46
N LEU A 81 -3.41 9.41 -2.95
CA LEU A 81 -3.00 10.53 -3.81
C LEU A 81 -1.71 10.19 -4.58
N TRP A 82 -0.72 9.63 -3.89
CA TRP A 82 0.51 9.18 -4.54
C TRP A 82 0.22 8.15 -5.64
N ARG A 83 -0.61 7.14 -5.38
CA ARG A 83 -0.98 6.11 -6.36
C ARG A 83 -1.66 6.69 -7.60
N GLN A 84 -2.54 7.66 -7.42
CA GLN A 84 -3.19 8.34 -8.55
C GLN A 84 -2.18 9.08 -9.43
N GLN A 85 -1.26 9.83 -8.81
CA GLN A 85 -0.21 10.55 -9.52
C GLN A 85 0.76 9.60 -10.21
N PHE A 86 1.17 8.55 -9.53
CA PHE A 86 2.03 7.49 -10.06
C PHE A 86 1.40 6.82 -11.28
N ALA A 87 0.14 6.41 -11.21
CA ALA A 87 -0.57 5.78 -12.32
C ALA A 87 -0.64 6.69 -13.56
N ALA A 88 -0.89 8.00 -13.36
CA ALA A 88 -0.90 8.97 -14.45
C ALA A 88 0.48 9.11 -15.11
N LYS A 89 1.56 9.19 -14.33
CA LYS A 89 2.94 9.26 -14.83
C LYS A 89 3.35 7.98 -15.58
N ALA A 90 3.05 6.81 -14.99
CA ALA A 90 3.36 5.52 -15.62
C ALA A 90 2.64 5.37 -16.96
N MET A 91 1.36 5.78 -17.04
CA MET A 91 0.60 5.75 -18.30
C MET A 91 1.19 6.71 -19.35
N ALA A 92 1.60 7.91 -18.93
CA ALA A 92 2.24 8.89 -19.82
C ALA A 92 3.59 8.37 -20.36
N GLU A 93 4.41 7.76 -19.50
CA GLU A 93 5.68 7.14 -19.90
C GLU A 93 5.44 6.00 -20.89
N TYR A 94 4.53 5.07 -20.57
CA TYR A 94 4.19 3.96 -21.46
C TYR A 94 3.72 4.45 -22.84
N ASN A 95 2.81 5.42 -22.89
CA ASN A 95 2.25 5.93 -24.13
C ASN A 95 3.30 6.68 -25.00
N SER A 96 4.30 7.28 -24.38
CA SER A 96 5.33 8.05 -25.09
C SER A 96 6.54 7.22 -25.51
N THR A 97 6.91 6.21 -24.72
CA THR A 97 8.16 5.47 -24.91
C THR A 97 7.99 3.96 -25.11
N GLY A 98 6.85 3.41 -24.72
CA GLY A 98 6.64 1.97 -24.63
C GLY A 98 7.31 1.33 -23.41
N LYS A 99 7.93 2.13 -22.53
CA LYS A 99 8.68 1.66 -21.35
C LYS A 99 8.02 2.12 -20.06
N LEU A 100 8.51 1.57 -18.93
CA LEU A 100 8.07 1.89 -17.56
C LEU A 100 9.26 2.07 -16.60
N ASN A 101 10.45 2.37 -17.09
CA ASN A 101 11.66 2.44 -16.27
C ASN A 101 11.60 3.54 -15.21
N ASN A 102 11.09 4.73 -15.56
CA ASN A 102 10.92 5.82 -14.62
C ASN A 102 9.84 5.48 -13.59
N ALA A 103 8.75 4.84 -14.01
CA ALA A 103 7.70 4.36 -13.10
C ALA A 103 8.25 3.30 -12.12
N PHE A 104 9.06 2.35 -12.57
CA PHE A 104 9.71 1.39 -11.69
C PHE A 104 10.67 2.06 -10.72
N GLY A 105 11.46 3.04 -11.19
CA GLY A 105 12.34 3.84 -10.34
C GLY A 105 11.57 4.60 -9.27
N GLU A 106 10.48 5.29 -9.64
CA GLU A 106 9.61 6.00 -8.69
C GLU A 106 8.97 5.04 -7.66
N SER A 107 8.53 3.85 -8.11
CA SER A 107 7.98 2.82 -7.22
C SER A 107 9.02 2.32 -6.22
N LEU A 108 10.28 2.15 -6.65
CA LEU A 108 11.37 1.71 -5.78
C LEU A 108 11.72 2.77 -4.74
N GLU A 109 11.81 4.04 -5.14
CA GLU A 109 12.06 5.15 -4.21
C GLU A 109 10.90 5.34 -3.22
N HIS A 110 9.65 5.21 -3.68
CA HIS A 110 8.49 5.23 -2.80
C HIS A 110 8.59 4.11 -1.74
N PHE A 111 8.85 2.87 -2.17
CA PHE A 111 9.02 1.74 -1.26
C PHE A 111 10.14 1.99 -0.23
N LYS A 112 11.29 2.52 -0.65
CA LYS A 112 12.39 2.86 0.27
C LYS A 112 12.00 3.92 1.29
N GLY A 113 11.11 4.84 0.93
CA GLY A 113 10.56 5.88 1.81
C GLY A 113 9.47 5.42 2.76
N LEU A 114 8.91 4.20 2.61
CA LEU A 114 7.84 3.71 3.48
C LEU A 114 8.32 3.46 4.91
N PRO A 115 7.44 3.63 5.93
CA PRO A 115 7.69 3.17 7.29
C PRO A 115 8.00 1.67 7.36
N ALA A 116 8.81 1.24 8.33
CA ALA A 116 9.25 -0.15 8.46
C ALA A 116 8.09 -1.15 8.55
N ILE A 117 7.00 -0.76 9.24
CA ILE A 117 5.81 -1.61 9.40
C ILE A 117 5.06 -1.81 8.08
N GLU A 118 5.11 -0.84 7.18
CA GLU A 118 4.52 -0.94 5.85
C GLU A 118 5.43 -1.75 4.91
N LYS A 119 6.75 -1.52 4.95
CA LYS A 119 7.74 -2.33 4.21
C LYS A 119 7.63 -3.81 4.51
N ALA A 120 7.35 -4.18 5.77
CA ALA A 120 7.17 -5.56 6.20
C ALA A 120 5.99 -6.29 5.53
N GLN A 121 5.09 -5.56 4.87
CA GLN A 121 3.96 -6.14 4.11
C GLN A 121 4.33 -6.51 2.67
N TYR A 122 5.51 -6.08 2.20
CA TYR A 122 6.00 -6.40 0.86
C TYR A 122 6.83 -7.68 0.86
N PRO A 123 6.95 -8.38 -0.28
CA PRO A 123 7.85 -9.53 -0.40
C PRO A 123 9.30 -9.14 -0.15
N GLU A 124 10.09 -10.02 0.50
CA GLU A 124 11.51 -9.78 0.79
C GLU A 124 12.36 -9.43 -0.44
N ASN A 125 11.98 -9.95 -1.61
CA ASN A 125 12.69 -9.69 -2.87
C ASN A 125 12.10 -8.51 -3.67
N TYR A 126 11.28 -7.65 -3.05
CA TYR A 126 10.60 -6.57 -3.79
C TYR A 126 11.59 -5.62 -4.48
N GLU A 127 12.61 -5.14 -3.74
CA GLU A 127 13.62 -4.23 -4.31
C GLU A 127 14.38 -4.85 -5.47
N SER A 128 14.91 -6.06 -5.29
CA SER A 128 15.67 -6.75 -6.32
C SER A 128 14.83 -7.06 -7.55
N LYS A 129 13.55 -7.34 -7.38
CA LYS A 129 12.62 -7.58 -8.47
C LYS A 129 12.38 -6.33 -9.29
N ILE A 130 12.10 -5.19 -8.64
CA ILE A 130 11.89 -3.92 -9.33
C ILE A 130 13.18 -3.47 -10.03
N GLN A 131 14.35 -3.59 -9.35
CA GLN A 131 15.64 -3.29 -9.96
C GLN A 131 15.89 -4.14 -11.21
N GLY A 132 15.57 -5.43 -11.16
CA GLY A 132 15.67 -6.31 -12.32
C GLY A 132 14.80 -5.86 -13.50
N TRP A 133 13.61 -5.30 -13.26
CA TRP A 133 12.79 -4.73 -14.33
C TRP A 133 13.38 -3.44 -14.92
N ILE A 134 13.97 -2.59 -14.08
CA ILE A 134 14.69 -1.39 -14.53
C ILE A 134 15.90 -1.79 -15.41
N ASP A 135 16.68 -2.78 -14.96
CA ASP A 135 17.88 -3.25 -15.65
C ASP A 135 17.55 -3.91 -17.00
N GLN A 136 16.38 -4.50 -17.15
CA GLN A 136 15.90 -5.06 -18.42
C GLN A 136 15.60 -4.00 -19.46
N ASP A 137 15.23 -2.80 -19.06
CA ASP A 137 14.81 -1.71 -19.95
C ASP A 137 13.82 -2.19 -21.03
N PHE A 138 12.76 -2.88 -20.59
CA PHE A 138 11.85 -3.55 -21.50
C PHE A 138 10.92 -2.57 -22.19
N ASN A 139 10.87 -2.66 -23.53
CA ASN A 139 9.93 -1.91 -24.34
C ASN A 139 8.72 -2.78 -24.70
N TYR A 140 7.57 -2.43 -24.15
CA TYR A 140 6.32 -3.19 -24.28
C TYR A 140 5.66 -3.02 -25.67
N LEU A 141 5.99 -1.95 -26.41
CA LEU A 141 5.44 -1.74 -27.76
C LEU A 141 6.18 -2.58 -28.80
N THR A 142 7.49 -2.74 -28.66
CA THR A 142 8.32 -3.54 -29.56
C THR A 142 8.50 -4.98 -29.07
N ASN A 143 8.10 -5.26 -27.83
CA ASN A 143 8.30 -6.53 -27.15
C ASN A 143 9.78 -6.95 -27.09
N THR A 144 10.67 -5.99 -26.80
CA THR A 144 12.13 -6.19 -26.75
C THR A 144 12.70 -5.68 -25.42
N ALA A 145 13.70 -6.40 -24.89
CA ALA A 145 14.55 -5.93 -23.82
C ALA A 145 15.73 -5.17 -24.42
N GLU A 146 15.89 -3.90 -24.08
CA GLU A 146 16.95 -3.01 -24.60
C GLU A 146 18.11 -2.87 -23.60
N GLY A 147 17.93 -3.38 -22.37
CA GLY A 147 18.94 -3.40 -21.32
C GLY A 147 19.93 -4.56 -21.41
N LYS A 148 20.67 -4.81 -20.32
CA LYS A 148 21.72 -5.84 -20.24
C LYS A 148 21.16 -7.25 -20.53
N SER A 149 21.93 -8.03 -21.31
CA SER A 149 21.52 -9.27 -22.00
C SER A 149 21.12 -10.50 -21.15
N ASP A 150 21.05 -10.40 -19.82
CA ASP A 150 20.52 -11.48 -18.97
C ASP A 150 18.99 -11.51 -18.91
N ALA A 151 18.35 -10.58 -19.60
CA ALA A 151 16.91 -10.33 -19.56
C ALA A 151 16.08 -11.35 -20.33
N GLN A 152 16.59 -11.96 -21.40
CA GLN A 152 15.82 -12.92 -22.22
C GLN A 152 15.51 -14.23 -21.44
N ASP A 153 16.43 -14.66 -20.57
CA ASP A 153 16.24 -15.86 -19.75
C ASP A 153 15.24 -15.63 -18.59
N PHE A 154 15.13 -14.40 -18.11
CA PHE A 154 14.24 -14.03 -17.04
C PHE A 154 12.78 -13.88 -17.47
N ILE A 155 12.50 -13.32 -18.65
CA ILE A 155 11.14 -13.19 -19.21
C ILE A 155 10.58 -14.58 -19.52
N GLY A 156 11.40 -15.47 -20.09
CA GLY A 156 11.02 -16.86 -20.29
C GLY A 156 10.61 -17.55 -18.98
N LYS A 157 11.36 -17.34 -17.91
CA LYS A 157 11.05 -17.88 -16.57
C LYS A 157 9.84 -17.24 -15.91
N LEU A 158 9.56 -15.95 -16.15
CA LEU A 158 8.37 -15.27 -15.64
C LEU A 158 7.08 -15.72 -16.35
N LEU A 159 7.13 -15.86 -17.67
CA LEU A 159 5.98 -16.33 -18.46
C LEU A 159 5.64 -17.77 -18.10
N THR A 160 6.62 -18.67 -18.01
CA THR A 160 6.41 -20.07 -17.59
C THR A 160 5.95 -20.19 -16.15
N ARG A 161 6.37 -19.29 -15.25
CA ARG A 161 5.92 -19.29 -13.85
C ARG A 161 4.50 -18.74 -13.68
N ASN A 162 4.08 -17.82 -14.54
CA ASN A 162 2.71 -17.27 -14.52
C ASN A 162 1.70 -18.31 -15.03
N GLU A 163 2.07 -19.14 -16.01
CA GLU A 163 1.24 -20.26 -16.47
C GLU A 163 1.05 -21.32 -15.39
N SER A 164 2.05 -21.57 -14.54
CA SER A 164 1.94 -22.53 -13.43
C SER A 164 1.09 -22.02 -12.25
N LEU A 165 0.90 -20.72 -12.10
CA LEU A 165 0.05 -20.13 -11.07
C LEU A 165 -1.43 -20.05 -11.46
N PHE A 166 -1.75 -20.14 -12.75
CA PHE A 166 -3.12 -20.12 -13.26
C PHE A 166 -3.57 -21.45 -13.92
N GLY A 167 -2.65 -22.43 -14.04
CA GLY A 167 -2.88 -23.69 -14.75
C GLY A 167 -3.48 -24.83 -13.93
N ASP A 168 -3.56 -24.75 -12.61
CA ASP A 168 -3.93 -25.88 -11.73
C ASP A 168 -5.37 -25.83 -11.20
N SER A 169 -6.24 -25.00 -11.78
CA SER A 169 -7.65 -24.90 -11.36
C SER A 169 -8.66 -25.57 -12.31
N ALA A 170 -8.20 -26.27 -13.34
CA ALA A 170 -9.09 -26.79 -14.39
C ALA A 170 -9.02 -28.33 -14.61
N SER A 171 -8.61 -29.13 -13.61
CA SER A 171 -8.65 -30.59 -13.74
C SER A 171 -9.10 -31.28 -12.46
N ALA A 172 -10.33 -31.02 -12.04
CA ALA A 172 -11.06 -31.89 -11.12
C ALA A 172 -12.56 -31.73 -11.35
N ALA A 173 -13.04 -32.21 -12.50
CA ALA A 173 -14.45 -32.48 -12.71
C ALA A 173 -14.60 -33.70 -13.62
N ASP A 174 -14.88 -34.79 -12.97
CA ASP A 174 -15.88 -35.82 -13.35
C ASP A 174 -15.65 -36.67 -14.57
N SER A 175 -15.41 -37.93 -14.27
CA SER A 175 -15.79 -39.08 -15.17
C SER A 175 -16.82 -39.91 -14.44
N PRO A 176 -18.04 -40.10 -14.98
CA PRO A 176 -19.00 -41.01 -14.41
C PRO A 176 -18.65 -42.45 -14.86
N SER A 177 -18.47 -43.34 -13.91
CA SER A 177 -18.43 -44.76 -14.13
C SER A 177 -19.83 -45.28 -14.44
N THR A 178 -20.02 -45.79 -15.64
CA THR A 178 -21.08 -46.74 -15.98
C THR A 178 -20.65 -48.15 -15.57
N GLU A 179 -21.38 -48.75 -14.66
CA GLU A 179 -21.99 -50.10 -14.72
C GLU A 179 -22.83 -50.32 -13.47
#